data_7f5955a4424a81509573b27a4b464513
#
_entry.id   7f5955a4424a81509573b27a4b464513
#
_cell.length_a   1.000
_cell.length_b   1.000
_cell.length_c   1.000
_cell.angle_alpha   90.00
_cell.angle_beta   90.00
_cell.angle_gamma   90.00
#
_symmetry.space_group_name_H-M   'P 1'
#
loop_
_entity.id
_entity.type
_entity.pdbx_description
1 polymer ?
#
loop_
_entity_poly.entity_id
_entity_poly.type
_entity_poly.pdbx_seq_one_letter_code
_entity_poly.pdbx_strand_id
1 'polypeptide(L)'
;MLRERLKNILSRASDNTVEELLESVIKPATVPSDSLAARLLNEKCTPNEIHLALLFCRNALLMDQMQSPEGQNFKTISKLLARHDRITSFLLQAMQQLQEQAWDSFQTDLLKEGHAHLLERSTSHWSQKRRITLYNYYSEMQVSVSIKLLQAGEDGCTTEVNRDLAALLSASSDGKSAYARLPESELSLQLSVEEVTRNTLHWRYGEFLPLTREKRRDARVQISTPVHINLKSSDQGEWNGSVMDISALGLGISYKSDMPFQVGDMLAFSLTLQGHHVSGKGAVCWVHGSEGHYRAGLAIEHNQESHLRFSNEVHRRQKNLMGELKLKGVPDCMIA
;
A
#
# COMPACT_ATOMS: atom_id res chain seq x y z
N MET A 1 -21.75 -12.76 -47.17
CA MET A 1 -22.11 -11.34 -46.84
C MET A 1 -21.92 -11.03 -45.34
N LEU A 2 -22.61 -11.74 -44.40
CA LEU A 2 -22.46 -11.46 -42.94
C LEU A 2 -21.02 -11.67 -42.44
N ARG A 3 -20.38 -12.81 -42.79
CA ARG A 3 -19.01 -13.15 -42.47
C ARG A 3 -17.99 -12.10 -42.95
N GLU A 4 -18.10 -11.66 -44.20
CA GLU A 4 -17.17 -10.66 -44.76
C GLU A 4 -17.28 -9.30 -44.07
N ARG A 5 -18.50 -8.87 -43.71
CA ARG A 5 -18.68 -7.62 -42.96
C ARG A 5 -18.16 -7.72 -41.53
N LEU A 6 -18.35 -8.87 -40.88
CA LEU A 6 -17.73 -9.11 -39.56
C LEU A 6 -16.22 -9.09 -39.64
N LYS A 7 -15.63 -9.70 -40.65
CA LYS A 7 -14.20 -9.69 -40.90
C LYS A 7 -13.67 -8.27 -41.11
N ASN A 8 -14.43 -7.40 -41.73
CA ASN A 8 -14.08 -5.99 -41.90
C ASN A 8 -14.13 -5.21 -40.57
N ILE A 9 -15.12 -5.50 -39.71
CA ILE A 9 -15.23 -4.88 -38.36
C ILE A 9 -14.12 -5.43 -37.46
N LEU A 10 -13.91 -6.74 -37.46
CA LEU A 10 -12.88 -7.43 -36.69
C LEU A 10 -11.66 -7.71 -37.58
N SER A 11 -11.06 -6.67 -38.15
CA SER A 11 -10.02 -6.81 -39.18
C SER A 11 -8.77 -7.55 -38.68
N ARG A 12 -8.58 -7.62 -37.37
CA ARG A 12 -7.45 -8.32 -36.71
C ARG A 12 -7.78 -9.77 -36.31
N ALA A 13 -9.06 -10.14 -36.26
CA ALA A 13 -9.47 -11.48 -35.92
C ALA A 13 -9.17 -12.48 -37.03
N SER A 14 -8.75 -13.68 -36.63
CA SER A 14 -8.60 -14.80 -37.60
C SER A 14 -9.95 -15.27 -38.11
N ASP A 15 -9.97 -15.95 -39.27
CA ASP A 15 -11.19 -16.48 -39.84
C ASP A 15 -11.90 -17.48 -38.92
N ASN A 16 -11.11 -18.27 -38.15
CA ASN A 16 -11.65 -19.23 -37.18
C ASN A 16 -12.33 -18.50 -36.01
N THR A 17 -11.75 -17.39 -35.52
CA THR A 17 -12.33 -16.59 -34.43
C THR A 17 -13.65 -15.91 -34.89
N VAL A 18 -13.70 -15.39 -36.11
CA VAL A 18 -14.90 -14.83 -36.68
C VAL A 18 -16.01 -15.89 -36.87
N GLU A 19 -15.64 -17.10 -37.32
CA GLU A 19 -16.58 -18.22 -37.48
C GLU A 19 -17.20 -18.66 -36.16
N GLU A 20 -16.36 -18.83 -35.10
CA GLU A 20 -16.84 -19.20 -33.77
C GLU A 20 -17.74 -18.12 -33.15
N LEU A 21 -17.43 -16.84 -33.37
CA LEU A 21 -18.32 -15.74 -32.97
C LEU A 21 -19.67 -15.82 -33.67
N LEU A 22 -19.66 -16.05 -34.98
CA LEU A 22 -20.87 -16.23 -35.77
C LEU A 22 -21.69 -17.43 -35.28
N GLU A 23 -21.07 -18.57 -35.09
CA GLU A 23 -21.73 -19.77 -34.54
C GLU A 23 -22.38 -19.52 -33.20
N SER A 24 -21.67 -18.81 -32.29
CA SER A 24 -22.19 -18.45 -30.96
C SER A 24 -23.46 -17.56 -31.06
N VAL A 25 -23.52 -16.71 -32.06
CA VAL A 25 -24.69 -15.82 -32.28
C VAL A 25 -25.84 -16.53 -32.98
N ILE A 26 -25.55 -17.35 -33.99
CA ILE A 26 -26.57 -17.98 -34.84
C ILE A 26 -27.17 -19.24 -34.22
N LYS A 27 -26.34 -20.13 -33.65
CA LYS A 27 -26.78 -21.43 -33.12
C LYS A 27 -27.39 -21.33 -31.72
N PRO A 28 -28.66 -21.75 -31.49
CA PRO A 28 -29.34 -21.57 -30.19
C PRO A 28 -28.68 -22.24 -28.99
N ALA A 29 -27.92 -23.29 -29.16
CA ALA A 29 -27.32 -24.10 -28.12
C ALA A 29 -25.87 -23.71 -27.78
N THR A 30 -25.25 -22.80 -28.55
CA THR A 30 -23.84 -22.44 -28.37
C THR A 30 -23.74 -21.24 -27.44
N VAL A 31 -22.96 -21.41 -26.34
CA VAL A 31 -22.56 -20.30 -25.46
C VAL A 31 -21.12 -19.95 -25.81
N PRO A 32 -20.77 -18.67 -25.93
CA PRO A 32 -19.40 -18.27 -26.13
C PRO A 32 -18.51 -18.85 -25.02
N SER A 33 -17.33 -19.33 -25.39
CA SER A 33 -16.37 -19.84 -24.42
C SER A 33 -15.41 -18.74 -23.95
N ASP A 34 -14.84 -18.88 -22.76
CA ASP A 34 -13.78 -17.99 -22.30
C ASP A 34 -12.58 -18.00 -23.26
N SER A 35 -12.37 -19.12 -23.98
CA SER A 35 -11.34 -19.23 -25.01
C SER A 35 -11.59 -18.32 -26.21
N LEU A 36 -12.85 -18.02 -26.57
CA LEU A 36 -13.19 -17.06 -27.63
C LEU A 36 -12.81 -15.63 -27.22
N ALA A 37 -13.15 -15.24 -25.98
CA ALA A 37 -12.77 -13.93 -25.43
C ALA A 37 -11.25 -13.76 -25.39
N ALA A 38 -10.51 -14.79 -24.92
CA ALA A 38 -9.05 -14.79 -24.90
C ALA A 38 -8.44 -14.68 -26.30
N ARG A 39 -8.97 -15.37 -27.30
CA ARG A 39 -8.49 -15.25 -28.68
C ARG A 39 -8.73 -13.87 -29.28
N LEU A 40 -9.93 -13.30 -29.08
CA LEU A 40 -10.25 -11.95 -29.54
C LEU A 40 -9.27 -10.91 -28.97
N LEU A 41 -8.91 -11.03 -27.69
CA LEU A 41 -7.89 -10.16 -27.07
C LEU A 41 -6.48 -10.40 -27.62
N ASN A 42 -6.07 -11.66 -27.74
CA ASN A 42 -4.75 -12.01 -28.31
C ASN A 42 -4.59 -11.52 -29.76
N GLU A 43 -5.67 -11.51 -30.53
CA GLU A 43 -5.75 -10.97 -31.89
C GLU A 43 -5.91 -9.44 -31.91
N LYS A 44 -5.80 -8.78 -30.71
CA LYS A 44 -5.87 -7.32 -30.51
C LYS A 44 -7.19 -6.68 -30.94
N CYS A 45 -8.28 -7.42 -30.90
CA CYS A 45 -9.62 -6.87 -31.09
C CYS A 45 -10.00 -6.05 -29.84
N THR A 46 -10.50 -4.85 -30.07
CA THR A 46 -10.94 -3.98 -28.97
C THR A 46 -12.37 -4.35 -28.52
N PRO A 47 -12.77 -4.08 -27.26
CA PRO A 47 -14.15 -4.26 -26.81
C PRO A 47 -15.17 -3.52 -27.67
N ASN A 48 -14.81 -2.35 -28.19
CA ASN A 48 -15.68 -1.57 -29.08
C ASN A 48 -15.88 -2.22 -30.45
N GLU A 49 -14.82 -2.79 -31.05
CA GLU A 49 -14.92 -3.54 -32.30
C GLU A 49 -15.83 -4.76 -32.15
N ILE A 50 -15.68 -5.49 -31.05
CA ILE A 50 -16.49 -6.66 -30.74
C ILE A 50 -17.94 -6.28 -30.48
N HIS A 51 -18.19 -5.23 -29.70
CA HIS A 51 -19.54 -4.72 -29.48
C HIS A 51 -20.23 -4.31 -30.82
N LEU A 52 -19.49 -3.62 -31.67
CA LEU A 52 -19.99 -3.22 -33.01
C LEU A 52 -20.29 -4.43 -33.89
N ALA A 53 -19.43 -5.46 -33.87
CA ALA A 53 -19.63 -6.71 -34.59
C ALA A 53 -20.89 -7.45 -34.11
N LEU A 54 -21.09 -7.52 -32.81
CA LEU A 54 -22.27 -8.13 -32.19
C LEU A 54 -23.57 -7.36 -32.55
N LEU A 55 -23.53 -6.02 -32.45
CA LEU A 55 -24.68 -5.18 -32.90
C LEU A 55 -25.02 -5.38 -34.36
N PHE A 56 -24.00 -5.51 -35.20
CA PHE A 56 -24.23 -5.80 -36.63
C PHE A 56 -24.87 -7.17 -36.82
N CYS A 57 -24.40 -8.23 -36.15
CA CYS A 57 -25.05 -9.56 -36.18
C CYS A 57 -26.50 -9.49 -35.71
N ARG A 58 -26.76 -8.79 -34.60
CA ARG A 58 -28.12 -8.58 -34.09
C ARG A 58 -29.05 -7.99 -35.11
N ASN A 59 -28.63 -6.89 -35.73
CA ASN A 59 -29.47 -6.19 -36.72
C ASN A 59 -29.72 -7.06 -37.96
N ALA A 60 -28.70 -7.78 -38.44
CA ALA A 60 -28.85 -8.69 -39.57
C ALA A 60 -29.83 -9.83 -39.27
N LEU A 61 -29.77 -10.44 -38.12
CA LEU A 61 -30.68 -11.50 -37.68
C LEU A 61 -32.10 -10.99 -37.48
N LEU A 62 -32.29 -9.78 -36.97
CA LEU A 62 -33.59 -9.14 -36.81
C LEU A 62 -34.23 -8.88 -38.19
N MET A 63 -33.45 -8.36 -39.13
CA MET A 63 -33.96 -8.11 -40.50
C MET A 63 -34.37 -9.40 -41.20
N ASP A 64 -33.59 -10.47 -41.08
CA ASP A 64 -33.90 -11.79 -41.62
C ASP A 64 -35.21 -12.35 -41.03
N GLN A 65 -35.34 -12.29 -39.70
CA GLN A 65 -36.56 -12.73 -39.02
C GLN A 65 -37.79 -11.90 -39.37
N MET A 66 -37.65 -10.59 -39.54
CA MET A 66 -38.78 -9.72 -39.94
C MET A 66 -39.26 -9.98 -41.37
N GLN A 67 -38.40 -10.50 -42.24
CA GLN A 67 -38.73 -10.88 -43.63
C GLN A 67 -39.37 -12.27 -43.74
N SER A 68 -39.24 -13.13 -42.71
CA SER A 68 -39.85 -14.46 -42.73
C SER A 68 -41.30 -14.43 -42.26
N PRO A 69 -42.19 -15.23 -42.86
CA PRO A 69 -43.61 -15.31 -42.45
C PRO A 69 -43.80 -15.74 -40.99
N GLU A 70 -42.88 -16.54 -40.46
CA GLU A 70 -42.88 -17.01 -39.08
C GLU A 70 -42.26 -16.00 -38.09
N GLY A 71 -41.48 -15.05 -38.62
CA GLY A 71 -40.72 -14.08 -37.84
C GLY A 71 -41.51 -12.89 -37.31
N GLN A 72 -42.79 -12.73 -37.72
CA GLN A 72 -43.66 -11.68 -37.19
C GLN A 72 -44.14 -11.94 -35.74
N ASN A 73 -43.70 -13.07 -35.13
CA ASN A 73 -44.06 -13.39 -33.78
C ASN A 73 -43.12 -12.64 -32.77
N PHE A 74 -43.68 -11.67 -32.07
CA PHE A 74 -42.99 -10.86 -31.07
C PHE A 74 -42.21 -11.70 -30.04
N LYS A 75 -42.73 -12.89 -29.69
CA LYS A 75 -42.07 -13.81 -28.73
C LYS A 75 -40.76 -14.37 -29.29
N THR A 76 -40.66 -14.63 -30.58
CA THR A 76 -39.44 -15.11 -31.26
C THR A 76 -38.38 -14.00 -31.30
N ILE A 77 -38.77 -12.79 -31.66
CA ILE A 77 -37.91 -11.62 -31.70
C ILE A 77 -37.38 -11.30 -30.30
N SER A 78 -38.23 -11.30 -29.27
CA SER A 78 -37.81 -11.06 -27.88
C SER A 78 -36.81 -12.08 -27.37
N LYS A 79 -36.98 -13.37 -27.71
CA LYS A 79 -36.01 -14.42 -27.33
C LYS A 79 -34.66 -14.23 -28.01
N LEU A 80 -34.62 -13.82 -29.26
CA LEU A 80 -33.43 -13.56 -30.04
C LEU A 80 -32.65 -12.37 -29.43
N LEU A 81 -33.35 -11.28 -29.13
CA LEU A 81 -32.77 -10.10 -28.49
C LEU A 81 -32.18 -10.43 -27.11
N ALA A 82 -32.93 -11.09 -26.24
CA ALA A 82 -32.47 -11.47 -24.91
C ALA A 82 -31.26 -12.41 -24.94
N ARG A 83 -31.16 -13.26 -25.96
CA ARG A 83 -29.99 -14.11 -26.18
C ARG A 83 -28.79 -13.31 -26.62
N HIS A 84 -28.98 -12.42 -27.60
CA HIS A 84 -27.91 -11.55 -28.08
C HIS A 84 -27.31 -10.71 -26.92
N ASP A 85 -28.17 -10.11 -26.09
CA ASP A 85 -27.73 -9.31 -24.95
C ASP A 85 -26.93 -10.13 -23.95
N ARG A 86 -27.31 -11.41 -23.71
CA ARG A 86 -26.51 -12.33 -22.86
C ARG A 86 -25.14 -12.64 -23.44
N ILE A 87 -25.04 -12.91 -24.73
CA ILE A 87 -23.77 -13.19 -25.42
C ILE A 87 -22.87 -11.96 -25.36
N THR A 88 -23.42 -10.79 -25.64
CA THR A 88 -22.67 -9.53 -25.57
C THR A 88 -22.14 -9.26 -24.18
N SER A 89 -22.99 -9.37 -23.16
CA SER A 89 -22.58 -9.16 -21.75
C SER A 89 -21.51 -10.15 -21.32
N PHE A 90 -21.67 -11.42 -21.67
CA PHE A 90 -20.68 -12.46 -21.34
C PHE A 90 -19.30 -12.17 -21.96
N LEU A 91 -19.25 -11.89 -23.27
CA LEU A 91 -17.97 -11.63 -23.94
C LEU A 91 -17.28 -10.37 -23.42
N LEU A 92 -18.03 -9.28 -23.21
CA LEU A 92 -17.46 -8.05 -22.69
C LEU A 92 -16.93 -8.22 -21.25
N GLN A 93 -17.68 -8.93 -20.42
CA GLN A 93 -17.25 -9.22 -19.04
C GLN A 93 -16.00 -10.12 -19.01
N ALA A 94 -15.98 -11.19 -19.81
CA ALA A 94 -14.81 -12.08 -19.88
C ALA A 94 -13.56 -11.34 -20.37
N MET A 95 -13.70 -10.47 -21.39
CA MET A 95 -12.60 -9.64 -21.86
C MET A 95 -12.08 -8.66 -20.81
N GLN A 96 -12.98 -8.01 -20.08
CA GLN A 96 -12.60 -7.10 -19.01
C GLN A 96 -11.80 -7.84 -17.92
N GLN A 97 -12.26 -8.99 -17.47
CA GLN A 97 -11.55 -9.82 -16.49
C GLN A 97 -10.15 -10.24 -16.97
N LEU A 98 -10.03 -10.65 -18.22
CA LEU A 98 -8.73 -11.03 -18.79
C LEU A 98 -7.78 -9.82 -18.91
N GLN A 99 -8.31 -8.63 -19.23
CA GLN A 99 -7.51 -7.40 -19.27
C GLN A 99 -7.02 -7.00 -17.87
N GLU A 100 -7.88 -7.11 -16.85
CA GLU A 100 -7.52 -6.83 -15.45
C GLU A 100 -6.42 -7.80 -14.98
N GLN A 101 -6.56 -9.11 -15.23
CA GLN A 101 -5.54 -10.11 -14.89
C GLN A 101 -4.20 -9.86 -15.60
N ALA A 102 -4.23 -9.52 -16.89
CA ALA A 102 -3.01 -9.19 -17.64
C ALA A 102 -2.34 -7.93 -17.11
N TRP A 103 -3.11 -6.92 -16.71
CA TRP A 103 -2.61 -5.69 -16.10
C TRP A 103 -1.96 -5.94 -14.73
N ASP A 104 -2.59 -6.74 -13.88
CA ASP A 104 -2.05 -7.10 -12.56
C ASP A 104 -0.74 -7.90 -12.68
N SER A 105 -0.67 -8.83 -13.63
CA SER A 105 0.55 -9.56 -13.94
C SER A 105 1.68 -8.62 -14.41
N PHE A 106 1.38 -7.72 -15.34
CA PHE A 106 2.33 -6.72 -15.84
C PHE A 106 2.85 -5.80 -14.74
N GLN A 107 1.95 -5.30 -13.86
CA GLN A 107 2.35 -4.48 -12.71
C GLN A 107 3.26 -5.25 -11.76
N THR A 108 2.95 -6.52 -11.50
CA THR A 108 3.76 -7.37 -10.62
C THR A 108 5.17 -7.57 -11.18
N ASP A 109 5.29 -7.84 -12.47
CA ASP A 109 6.60 -8.04 -13.11
C ASP A 109 7.41 -6.74 -13.17
N LEU A 110 6.75 -5.62 -13.45
CA LEU A 110 7.39 -4.29 -13.44
C LEU A 110 7.91 -3.92 -12.03
N LEU A 111 7.13 -4.25 -10.98
CA LEU A 111 7.56 -4.04 -9.60
C LEU A 111 8.76 -4.93 -9.24
N LYS A 112 8.79 -6.19 -9.66
CA LYS A 112 9.93 -7.10 -9.44
C LYS A 112 11.20 -6.58 -10.11
N GLU A 113 11.13 -6.17 -11.38
CA GLU A 113 12.27 -5.58 -12.09
C GLU A 113 12.76 -4.29 -11.43
N GLY A 114 11.82 -3.41 -11.03
CA GLY A 114 12.12 -2.19 -10.31
C GLY A 114 12.81 -2.46 -8.96
N HIS A 115 12.35 -3.45 -8.21
CA HIS A 115 12.96 -3.87 -6.94
C HIS A 115 14.36 -4.47 -7.15
N ALA A 116 14.56 -5.31 -8.15
CA ALA A 116 15.87 -5.88 -8.48
C ALA A 116 16.88 -4.78 -8.81
N HIS A 117 16.49 -3.80 -9.62
CA HIS A 117 17.36 -2.67 -9.97
C HIS A 117 17.68 -1.76 -8.76
N LEU A 118 16.71 -1.50 -7.89
CA LEU A 118 16.93 -0.76 -6.64
C LEU A 118 17.90 -1.51 -5.71
N LEU A 119 17.78 -2.83 -5.62
CA LEU A 119 18.67 -3.66 -4.83
C LEU A 119 20.11 -3.61 -5.34
N GLU A 120 20.31 -3.83 -6.64
CA GLU A 120 21.61 -3.76 -7.28
C GLU A 120 22.31 -2.41 -7.03
N ARG A 121 21.59 -1.32 -7.22
CA ARG A 121 22.10 0.03 -6.99
C ARG A 121 22.47 0.25 -5.51
N SER A 122 21.64 -0.24 -4.60
CA SER A 122 21.84 -0.08 -3.16
C SER A 122 23.02 -0.92 -2.66
N THR A 123 23.13 -2.17 -3.08
CA THR A 123 24.24 -3.05 -2.73
C THR A 123 25.56 -2.53 -3.28
N SER A 124 25.58 -1.98 -4.49
CA SER A 124 26.75 -1.30 -5.07
C SER A 124 27.16 -0.09 -4.22
N HIS A 125 26.21 0.77 -3.84
CA HIS A 125 26.47 1.94 -3.00
C HIS A 125 27.01 1.55 -1.61
N TRP A 126 26.40 0.55 -0.94
CA TRP A 126 26.86 0.08 0.36
C TRP A 126 28.25 -0.55 0.28
N SER A 127 28.54 -1.30 -0.79
CA SER A 127 29.84 -1.92 -1.04
C SER A 127 30.93 -0.87 -1.25
N GLN A 128 30.65 0.19 -2.00
CA GLN A 128 31.58 1.31 -2.19
C GLN A 128 31.88 2.02 -0.86
N LYS A 129 30.88 2.27 -0.04
CA LYS A 129 31.03 2.88 1.29
C LYS A 129 31.55 1.92 2.34
N ARG A 130 31.53 0.62 2.11
CA ARG A 130 31.83 -0.44 3.08
C ARG A 130 31.01 -0.30 4.36
N ARG A 131 29.82 0.28 4.27
CA ARG A 131 28.92 0.52 5.42
C ARG A 131 27.46 0.46 4.98
N ILE A 132 26.62 -0.04 5.89
CA ILE A 132 25.18 -0.03 5.78
C ILE A 132 24.59 0.62 7.03
N THR A 133 23.59 1.45 6.88
CA THR A 133 22.85 2.02 8.00
C THR A 133 21.55 1.25 8.16
N LEU A 134 21.44 0.58 9.30
CA LEU A 134 20.24 -0.15 9.70
C LEU A 134 19.48 0.63 10.75
N TYR A 135 18.17 0.45 10.79
CA TYR A 135 17.32 1.08 11.77
C TYR A 135 16.10 0.22 12.11
N ASN A 136 15.53 0.51 13.27
CA ASN A 136 14.28 -0.02 13.79
C ASN A 136 13.53 1.05 14.56
N TYR A 137 12.31 0.73 14.99
CA TYR A 137 11.51 1.61 15.83
C TYR A 137 11.17 0.94 17.15
N TYR A 138 11.48 1.62 18.24
CA TYR A 138 11.09 1.22 19.59
C TYR A 138 10.24 2.32 20.22
N SER A 139 8.98 2.02 20.52
CA SER A 139 8.04 3.00 21.09
C SER A 139 8.01 4.33 20.31
N GLU A 140 7.92 4.24 18.98
CA GLU A 140 7.98 5.35 18.01
C GLU A 140 9.35 6.03 17.86
N MET A 141 10.30 5.75 18.74
CA MET A 141 11.68 6.25 18.63
C MET A 141 12.45 5.44 17.60
N GLN A 142 13.09 6.13 16.66
CA GLN A 142 14.02 5.50 15.71
C GLN A 142 15.33 5.14 16.38
N VAL A 143 15.73 3.89 16.29
CA VAL A 143 17.04 3.37 16.68
C VAL A 143 17.80 3.07 15.40
N SER A 144 18.94 3.69 15.19
CA SER A 144 19.75 3.48 13.97
C SER A 144 21.21 3.19 14.31
N VAL A 145 21.81 2.30 13.53
CA VAL A 145 23.19 1.88 13.66
C VAL A 145 23.84 1.84 12.29
N SER A 146 25.01 2.45 12.15
CA SER A 146 25.83 2.34 10.94
C SER A 146 26.92 1.29 11.18
N ILE A 147 26.86 0.18 10.45
CA ILE A 147 27.72 -0.97 10.61
C ILE A 147 28.58 -1.20 9.38
N LYS A 148 29.72 -1.85 9.59
CA LYS A 148 30.62 -2.20 8.50
C LYS A 148 30.05 -3.34 7.70
N LEU A 149 29.93 -3.14 6.40
CA LEU A 149 29.56 -4.16 5.43
C LEU A 149 30.83 -4.93 5.03
N LEU A 150 30.78 -6.24 5.14
CA LEU A 150 31.86 -7.14 4.74
C LEU A 150 31.64 -7.63 3.30
N GLN A 151 30.40 -8.01 3.01
CA GLN A 151 29.99 -8.54 1.69
C GLN A 151 28.52 -8.21 1.43
N ALA A 152 28.18 -7.97 0.18
CA ALA A 152 26.80 -7.91 -0.29
C ALA A 152 26.64 -8.85 -1.50
N GLY A 153 25.55 -9.61 -1.53
CA GLY A 153 25.16 -10.55 -2.58
C GLY A 153 23.78 -10.24 -3.12
N GLU A 154 23.20 -11.17 -3.89
CA GLU A 154 21.88 -11.06 -4.48
C GLU A 154 20.77 -11.26 -3.43
N ASP A 155 20.94 -12.23 -2.52
CA ASP A 155 19.91 -12.62 -1.55
C ASP A 155 20.13 -12.03 -0.15
N GLY A 156 21.30 -11.43 0.11
CA GLY A 156 21.64 -10.96 1.44
C GLY A 156 22.98 -10.27 1.54
N CYS A 157 23.33 -9.86 2.76
CA CYS A 157 24.62 -9.25 3.05
C CYS A 157 25.20 -9.73 4.37
N THR A 158 26.51 -9.57 4.50
CA THR A 158 27.26 -9.90 5.72
C THR A 158 27.83 -8.62 6.32
N THR A 159 27.62 -8.45 7.62
CA THR A 159 28.13 -7.31 8.37
C THR A 159 28.99 -7.76 9.55
N GLU A 160 29.79 -6.84 10.06
CA GLU A 160 30.51 -7.06 11.31
C GLU A 160 29.53 -6.99 12.51
N VAL A 161 29.71 -7.81 13.52
CA VAL A 161 28.93 -7.73 14.78
C VAL A 161 29.39 -6.54 15.58
N ASN A 162 28.42 -5.71 16.02
CA ASN A 162 28.65 -4.53 16.85
C ASN A 162 27.70 -4.58 18.06
N ARG A 163 28.14 -4.04 19.20
CA ARG A 163 27.30 -3.94 20.42
C ARG A 163 26.00 -3.16 20.20
N ASP A 164 26.01 -2.17 19.31
CA ASP A 164 24.85 -1.35 19.01
C ASP A 164 23.78 -2.13 18.24
N LEU A 165 24.16 -3.24 17.57
CA LEU A 165 23.22 -4.13 16.89
C LEU A 165 22.27 -4.83 17.88
N ALA A 166 22.71 -5.15 19.08
CA ALA A 166 21.85 -5.74 20.10
C ALA A 166 20.67 -4.81 20.42
N ALA A 167 20.92 -3.51 20.61
CA ALA A 167 19.87 -2.52 20.85
C ALA A 167 18.96 -2.36 19.64
N LEU A 168 19.51 -2.39 18.41
CA LEU A 168 18.74 -2.31 17.17
C LEU A 168 17.78 -3.50 17.03
N LEU A 169 18.26 -4.72 17.22
CA LEU A 169 17.47 -5.94 17.11
C LEU A 169 16.45 -6.06 18.26
N SER A 170 16.81 -5.64 19.48
CA SER A 170 15.87 -5.57 20.61
C SER A 170 14.74 -4.56 20.40
N ALA A 171 14.87 -3.64 19.45
CA ALA A 171 13.82 -2.71 19.06
C ALA A 171 12.77 -3.35 18.15
N SER A 172 13.08 -4.45 17.44
CA SER A 172 12.11 -5.18 16.66
C SER A 172 11.27 -6.12 17.53
N SER A 173 10.04 -6.42 17.07
CA SER A 173 9.12 -7.31 17.77
C SER A 173 9.59 -8.77 17.78
N ASP A 174 10.31 -9.19 16.75
CA ASP A 174 10.83 -10.55 16.54
C ASP A 174 12.28 -10.72 17.01
N GLY A 175 12.95 -9.63 17.39
CA GLY A 175 14.36 -9.63 17.77
C GLY A 175 15.35 -9.98 16.66
N LYS A 176 14.90 -10.07 15.40
CA LYS A 176 15.67 -10.57 14.26
C LYS A 176 15.61 -9.66 13.02
N SER A 177 14.68 -8.74 12.96
CA SER A 177 14.48 -7.89 11.78
C SER A 177 15.05 -6.50 11.98
N ALA A 178 15.52 -5.91 10.89
CA ALA A 178 15.92 -4.51 10.79
C ALA A 178 15.58 -3.97 9.40
N TYR A 179 15.66 -2.66 9.21
CA TYR A 179 15.43 -2.01 7.94
C TYR A 179 16.69 -1.30 7.47
N ALA A 180 17.01 -1.44 6.20
CA ALA A 180 18.07 -0.68 5.55
C ALA A 180 17.47 0.43 4.69
N ARG A 181 17.99 1.63 4.84
CA ARG A 181 17.59 2.76 4.00
C ARG A 181 18.22 2.63 2.62
N LEU A 182 17.42 2.74 1.59
CA LEU A 182 17.88 2.73 0.22
C LEU A 182 18.30 4.14 -0.21
N PRO A 183 19.47 4.30 -0.83
CA PRO A 183 19.92 5.59 -1.37
C PRO A 183 18.91 6.15 -2.38
N GLU A 184 18.58 7.41 -2.26
CA GLU A 184 17.73 8.14 -3.21
C GLU A 184 16.32 7.53 -3.43
N SER A 185 15.83 6.73 -2.46
CA SER A 185 14.50 6.11 -2.49
C SER A 185 13.74 6.42 -1.22
N GLU A 186 12.40 6.46 -1.32
CA GLU A 186 11.51 6.50 -0.17
C GLU A 186 11.20 5.10 0.40
N LEU A 187 11.72 4.07 -0.25
CA LEU A 187 11.58 2.68 0.19
C LEU A 187 12.71 2.30 1.13
N SER A 188 12.43 1.34 1.97
CA SER A 188 13.39 0.68 2.84
C SER A 188 13.34 -0.82 2.60
N LEU A 189 14.49 -1.45 2.64
CA LEU A 189 14.61 -2.90 2.52
C LEU A 189 14.54 -3.52 3.90
N GLN A 190 13.61 -4.43 4.12
CA GLN A 190 13.61 -5.27 5.32
C GLN A 190 14.74 -6.28 5.25
N LEU A 191 15.42 -6.45 6.35
CA LEU A 191 16.50 -7.42 6.54
C LEU A 191 16.14 -8.32 7.71
N SER A 192 16.39 -9.61 7.59
CA SER A 192 16.24 -10.57 8.67
C SER A 192 17.56 -11.29 8.94
N VAL A 193 17.87 -11.50 10.22
CA VAL A 193 19.04 -12.26 10.64
C VAL A 193 18.86 -13.72 10.24
N GLU A 194 19.77 -14.24 9.44
CA GLU A 194 19.79 -15.65 9.01
C GLU A 194 20.78 -16.45 9.84
N GLU A 195 21.98 -15.92 10.03
CA GLU A 195 23.06 -16.60 10.77
C GLU A 195 23.89 -15.57 11.55
N VAL A 196 24.30 -15.96 12.74
CA VAL A 196 25.23 -15.20 13.58
C VAL A 196 26.44 -16.04 13.88
N THR A 197 27.62 -15.47 13.63
CA THR A 197 28.89 -16.04 14.09
C THR A 197 29.51 -15.12 15.13
N ARG A 198 30.66 -15.49 15.68
CA ARG A 198 31.36 -14.68 16.70
C ARG A 198 31.62 -13.24 16.23
N ASN A 199 31.90 -13.03 14.95
CA ASN A 199 32.35 -11.73 14.43
C ASN A 199 31.46 -11.19 13.29
N THR A 200 30.58 -12.01 12.73
CA THR A 200 29.79 -11.65 11.56
C THR A 200 28.32 -11.95 11.74
N LEU A 201 27.50 -11.16 11.08
CA LEU A 201 26.06 -11.32 11.01
C LEU A 201 25.64 -11.42 9.55
N HIS A 202 24.93 -12.48 9.20
CA HIS A 202 24.37 -12.69 7.87
C HIS A 202 22.92 -12.24 7.87
N TRP A 203 22.62 -11.35 6.92
CA TRP A 203 21.31 -10.79 6.71
C TRP A 203 20.72 -11.31 5.41
N ARG A 204 19.48 -11.75 5.45
CA ARG A 204 18.68 -12.05 4.28
C ARG A 204 17.84 -10.84 3.89
N TYR A 205 17.78 -10.53 2.61
CA TYR A 205 16.90 -9.50 2.10
C TYR A 205 15.46 -9.96 2.10
N GLY A 206 14.57 -9.09 2.57
CA GLY A 206 13.13 -9.28 2.61
C GLY A 206 12.42 -8.34 1.65
N GLU A 207 11.32 -7.78 2.09
CA GLU A 207 10.45 -6.94 1.27
C GLU A 207 10.91 -5.48 1.23
N PHE A 208 10.55 -4.81 0.13
CA PHE A 208 10.65 -3.36 0.03
C PHE A 208 9.39 -2.73 0.62
N LEU A 209 9.56 -1.86 1.60
CA LEU A 209 8.45 -1.27 2.34
C LEU A 209 8.54 0.25 2.31
N PRO A 210 7.43 0.96 2.00
CA PRO A 210 7.35 2.39 2.21
C PRO A 210 7.17 2.67 3.72
N LEU A 211 8.23 3.05 4.40
CA LEU A 211 8.14 3.38 5.82
C LEU A 211 7.70 4.84 5.99
N THR A 212 6.41 5.05 6.15
CA THR A 212 5.80 6.37 6.34
C THR A 212 6.36 7.13 7.54
N ARG A 213 6.90 6.39 8.55
CA ARG A 213 7.56 6.97 9.73
C ARG A 213 8.83 7.75 9.38
N GLU A 214 9.50 7.42 8.29
CA GLU A 214 10.71 8.11 7.82
C GLU A 214 10.44 9.48 7.21
N LYS A 215 9.23 9.76 6.77
CA LYS A 215 8.80 11.07 6.27
C LYS A 215 8.63 12.11 7.39
N ARG A 216 8.75 11.69 8.64
CA ARG A 216 8.62 12.60 9.78
C ARG A 216 9.85 13.49 9.90
N ARG A 217 9.60 14.78 10.05
CA ARG A 217 10.68 15.77 10.24
C ARG A 217 11.32 15.69 11.63
N ASP A 218 10.56 15.22 12.63
CA ASP A 218 10.97 15.18 14.03
C ASP A 218 10.84 13.81 14.65
N ALA A 219 11.76 13.54 15.58
CA ALA A 219 11.70 12.37 16.43
C ALA A 219 10.39 12.35 17.22
N ARG A 220 9.75 11.19 17.28
CA ARG A 220 8.52 10.95 18.02
C ARG A 220 8.77 9.88 19.07
N VAL A 221 8.18 10.02 20.24
CA VAL A 221 8.27 9.04 21.30
C VAL A 221 6.90 8.74 21.86
N GLN A 222 6.63 7.48 22.12
CA GLN A 222 5.39 7.04 22.74
C GLN A 222 5.37 7.43 24.24
N ILE A 223 4.20 7.76 24.74
CA ILE A 223 3.97 8.07 26.15
C ILE A 223 3.46 6.79 26.84
N SER A 224 4.27 6.23 27.75
CA SER A 224 3.92 5.04 28.52
C SER A 224 2.92 5.32 29.64
N THR A 225 2.99 6.51 30.25
CA THR A 225 2.05 6.93 31.31
C THR A 225 1.05 7.90 30.70
N PRO A 226 -0.27 7.66 30.79
CA PRO A 226 -1.27 8.53 30.20
C PRO A 226 -1.10 9.99 30.66
N VAL A 227 -0.97 10.91 29.72
CA VAL A 227 -1.00 12.35 29.96
C VAL A 227 -2.34 12.85 29.46
N HIS A 228 -3.16 13.37 30.39
CA HIS A 228 -4.44 13.95 30.03
C HIS A 228 -4.25 15.24 29.25
N ILE A 229 -5.09 15.46 28.25
CA ILE A 229 -5.14 16.67 27.44
C ILE A 229 -6.58 17.15 27.36
N ASN A 230 -6.76 18.43 27.58
CA ASN A 230 -8.02 19.13 27.33
C ASN A 230 -7.92 19.79 25.95
N LEU A 231 -8.91 19.60 25.14
CA LEU A 231 -9.02 20.12 23.77
C LEU A 231 -10.25 21.01 23.68
N LYS A 232 -10.13 22.13 22.98
CA LYS A 232 -11.23 23.09 22.79
C LYS A 232 -11.24 23.61 21.37
N SER A 233 -12.40 23.51 20.73
CA SER A 233 -12.68 24.20 19.47
C SER A 233 -13.48 25.46 19.74
N SER A 234 -13.33 26.47 18.88
CA SER A 234 -14.16 27.67 18.94
C SER A 234 -15.65 27.37 18.74
N ASP A 235 -15.96 26.35 17.92
CA ASP A 235 -17.29 26.15 17.37
C ASP A 235 -17.95 24.83 17.83
N GLN A 236 -17.17 23.87 18.30
CA GLN A 236 -17.65 22.50 18.54
C GLN A 236 -17.64 22.06 20.02
N GLY A 237 -17.01 22.82 20.92
CA GLY A 237 -16.99 22.50 22.36
C GLY A 237 -15.64 22.07 22.93
N GLU A 238 -15.69 21.30 24.02
CA GLU A 238 -14.52 20.84 24.76
C GLU A 238 -14.48 19.31 24.85
N TRP A 239 -13.29 18.74 24.72
CA TRP A 239 -13.06 17.29 24.82
C TRP A 239 -11.90 16.99 25.76
N ASN A 240 -11.99 15.84 26.40
CA ASN A 240 -10.90 15.27 27.17
C ASN A 240 -10.29 14.10 26.39
N GLY A 241 -9.00 14.02 26.37
CA GLY A 241 -8.25 12.96 25.71
C GLY A 241 -7.00 12.55 26.45
N SER A 242 -6.25 11.68 25.84
CA SER A 242 -4.93 11.23 26.33
C SER A 242 -3.90 11.39 25.23
N VAL A 243 -2.73 11.89 25.59
CA VAL A 243 -1.58 11.96 24.68
C VAL A 243 -0.99 10.56 24.56
N MET A 244 -0.85 10.07 23.35
CA MET A 244 -0.31 8.75 23.03
C MET A 244 1.17 8.81 22.63
N ASP A 245 1.53 9.83 21.90
CA ASP A 245 2.89 10.09 21.46
C ASP A 245 3.15 11.60 21.34
N ILE A 246 4.41 11.97 21.41
CA ILE A 246 4.86 13.38 21.40
C ILE A 246 6.08 13.53 20.51
N SER A 247 6.12 14.63 19.77
CA SER A 247 7.30 15.12 19.05
C SER A 247 7.54 16.59 19.38
N ALA A 248 8.66 17.16 18.93
CA ALA A 248 8.91 18.58 19.10
C ALA A 248 7.84 19.46 18.44
N LEU A 249 7.21 18.99 17.34
CA LEU A 249 6.25 19.75 16.52
C LEU A 249 4.81 19.23 16.58
N GLY A 250 4.51 18.20 17.38
CA GLY A 250 3.16 17.66 17.40
C GLY A 250 2.86 16.63 18.47
N LEU A 251 1.57 16.31 18.58
CA LEU A 251 1.02 15.33 19.50
C LEU A 251 0.16 14.31 18.75
N GLY A 252 0.31 13.04 19.11
CA GLY A 252 -0.69 12.02 18.83
C GLY A 252 -1.62 11.88 20.04
N ILE A 253 -2.91 12.00 19.82
CA ILE A 253 -3.92 11.97 20.88
C ILE A 253 -4.94 10.87 20.65
N SER A 254 -5.53 10.35 21.74
CA SER A 254 -6.71 9.52 21.72
C SER A 254 -7.83 10.20 22.50
N TYR A 255 -9.04 10.23 21.96
CA TYR A 255 -10.19 10.90 22.56
C TYR A 255 -11.49 10.15 22.24
N LYS A 256 -12.54 10.45 23.01
CA LYS A 256 -13.90 9.96 22.76
C LYS A 256 -14.79 11.12 22.32
N SER A 257 -15.60 10.89 21.29
CA SER A 257 -16.55 11.88 20.78
C SER A 257 -17.63 11.20 19.95
N ASP A 258 -18.82 11.78 19.91
CA ASP A 258 -19.87 11.37 18.98
C ASP A 258 -19.59 11.86 17.55
N MET A 259 -18.78 12.89 17.41
CA MET A 259 -18.33 13.42 16.12
C MET A 259 -16.79 13.55 16.12
N PRO A 260 -16.09 13.00 15.10
CA PRO A 260 -14.64 13.15 14.99
C PRO A 260 -14.27 14.57 14.59
N PHE A 261 -13.07 15.00 14.97
CA PHE A 261 -12.46 16.21 14.40
C PHE A 261 -12.27 16.05 12.90
N GLN A 262 -12.25 17.17 12.19
CA GLN A 262 -11.90 17.18 10.77
C GLN A 262 -10.44 17.58 10.57
N VAL A 263 -9.83 17.08 9.50
CA VAL A 263 -8.48 17.51 9.12
C VAL A 263 -8.52 19.01 8.77
N GLY A 264 -7.63 19.79 9.39
CA GLY A 264 -7.59 21.22 9.28
C GLY A 264 -8.22 21.98 10.46
N ASP A 265 -8.99 21.30 11.33
CA ASP A 265 -9.55 21.94 12.52
C ASP A 265 -8.45 22.52 13.41
N MET A 266 -8.66 23.75 13.90
CA MET A 266 -7.79 24.40 14.86
C MET A 266 -8.31 24.19 16.28
N LEU A 267 -7.54 23.49 17.09
CA LEU A 267 -7.88 23.17 18.47
C LEU A 267 -6.94 23.89 19.44
N ALA A 268 -7.50 24.57 20.42
CA ALA A 268 -6.73 24.96 21.59
C ALA A 268 -6.54 23.71 22.48
N PHE A 269 -5.37 23.53 23.04
CA PHE A 269 -5.07 22.43 23.94
C PHE A 269 -4.43 22.91 25.23
N SER A 270 -4.63 22.12 26.30
CA SER A 270 -3.88 22.26 27.55
C SER A 270 -3.59 20.90 28.15
N LEU A 271 -2.38 20.74 28.66
CA LEU A 271 -1.92 19.51 29.31
C LEU A 271 -0.83 19.82 30.34
N THR A 272 -0.53 18.84 31.18
CA THR A 272 0.57 18.95 32.17
C THR A 272 1.68 17.99 31.82
N LEU A 273 2.87 18.52 31.50
CA LEU A 273 4.08 17.75 31.27
C LEU A 273 5.06 17.97 32.43
N GLN A 274 5.42 16.89 33.12
CA GLN A 274 6.36 16.95 34.25
C GLN A 274 5.98 18.00 35.34
N GLY A 275 4.70 18.15 35.62
CA GLY A 275 4.23 19.16 36.58
C GLY A 275 4.11 20.57 36.03
N HIS A 276 4.53 20.81 34.78
CA HIS A 276 4.40 22.09 34.12
C HIS A 276 3.16 22.14 33.23
N HIS A 277 2.38 23.18 33.40
CA HIS A 277 1.23 23.43 32.51
C HIS A 277 1.74 23.91 31.15
N VAL A 278 1.24 23.30 30.09
CA VAL A 278 1.54 23.64 28.69
C VAL A 278 0.23 23.81 27.97
N SER A 279 0.06 24.96 27.31
CA SER A 279 -1.12 25.24 26.50
C SER A 279 -0.70 25.85 25.16
N GLY A 280 -1.55 25.70 24.16
CA GLY A 280 -1.30 26.22 22.83
C GLY A 280 -2.45 25.94 21.88
N LYS A 281 -2.17 26.09 20.59
CA LYS A 281 -3.09 25.73 19.50
C LYS A 281 -2.40 24.70 18.60
N GLY A 282 -3.20 23.89 17.94
CA GLY A 282 -2.70 22.93 16.97
C GLY A 282 -3.73 22.61 15.90
N ALA A 283 -3.24 22.37 14.68
CA ALA A 283 -4.06 21.94 13.56
C ALA A 283 -4.16 20.41 13.53
N VAL A 284 -5.35 19.89 13.30
CA VAL A 284 -5.58 18.46 13.09
C VAL A 284 -5.03 18.05 11.74
N CYS A 285 -4.04 17.14 11.72
CA CYS A 285 -3.40 16.67 10.50
C CYS A 285 -4.01 15.37 9.95
N TRP A 286 -4.52 14.51 10.82
CA TRP A 286 -5.16 13.26 10.48
C TRP A 286 -6.06 12.79 11.63
N VAL A 287 -7.10 12.02 11.28
CA VAL A 287 -8.01 11.40 12.24
C VAL A 287 -8.25 9.95 11.79
N HIS A 288 -8.20 9.02 12.74
CA HIS A 288 -8.53 7.61 12.54
C HIS A 288 -9.36 7.10 13.71
N GLY A 289 -10.22 6.14 13.44
CA GLY A 289 -11.04 5.49 14.45
C GLY A 289 -12.50 5.38 14.02
N SER A 290 -13.30 4.77 14.89
CA SER A 290 -14.73 4.53 14.67
C SER A 290 -15.44 4.38 16.02
N GLU A 291 -16.77 4.38 15.99
CA GLU A 291 -17.61 4.04 17.14
C GLU A 291 -17.34 4.89 18.40
N GLY A 292 -17.10 6.18 18.20
CA GLY A 292 -16.87 7.12 19.30
C GLY A 292 -15.46 7.09 19.90
N HIS A 293 -14.54 6.26 19.38
CA HIS A 293 -13.15 6.20 19.78
C HIS A 293 -12.24 6.63 18.64
N TYR A 294 -11.55 7.76 18.81
CA TYR A 294 -10.74 8.35 17.76
C TYR A 294 -9.30 8.59 18.21
N ARG A 295 -8.40 8.54 17.23
CA ARG A 295 -7.03 9.02 17.35
C ARG A 295 -6.83 10.14 16.35
N ALA A 296 -6.11 11.19 16.75
CA ALA A 296 -5.78 12.29 15.87
C ALA A 296 -4.33 12.75 16.07
N GLY A 297 -3.75 13.30 15.02
CA GLY A 297 -2.46 13.99 15.08
C GLY A 297 -2.66 15.49 15.05
N LEU A 298 -2.05 16.19 15.99
CA LEU A 298 -2.03 17.64 16.06
C LEU A 298 -0.66 18.17 15.68
N ALA A 299 -0.59 19.06 14.68
CA ALA A 299 0.59 19.89 14.46
C ALA A 299 0.45 21.16 15.34
N ILE A 300 1.43 21.36 16.24
CA ILE A 300 1.35 22.41 17.23
C ILE A 300 1.87 23.73 16.67
N GLU A 301 1.11 24.82 16.87
CA GLU A 301 1.61 26.16 16.67
C GLU A 301 2.51 26.54 17.86
N HIS A 302 3.80 26.71 17.60
CA HIS A 302 4.77 26.92 18.65
C HIS A 302 4.94 28.39 19.02
N ASN A 303 4.91 28.64 20.33
CA ASN A 303 5.76 29.68 20.91
C ASN A 303 7.11 29.04 21.34
N GLN A 304 8.13 29.86 21.52
CA GLN A 304 9.49 29.39 21.83
C GLN A 304 9.55 28.56 23.12
N GLU A 305 8.74 28.87 24.11
CA GLU A 305 8.69 28.17 25.39
C GLU A 305 8.07 26.78 25.28
N SER A 306 6.92 26.65 24.61
CA SER A 306 6.27 25.34 24.41
C SER A 306 7.14 24.41 23.56
N HIS A 307 7.77 24.91 22.51
CA HIS A 307 8.71 24.13 21.70
C HIS A 307 9.85 23.57 22.54
N LEU A 308 10.47 24.38 23.38
CA LEU A 308 11.56 23.93 24.24
C LEU A 308 11.09 22.85 25.22
N ARG A 309 9.91 23.00 25.82
CA ARG A 309 9.34 22.00 26.75
C ARG A 309 9.05 20.68 26.06
N PHE A 310 8.47 20.68 24.87
CA PHE A 310 8.22 19.47 24.08
C PHE A 310 9.54 18.80 23.67
N SER A 311 10.49 19.54 23.17
CA SER A 311 11.82 19.04 22.79
C SER A 311 12.55 18.38 23.97
N ASN A 312 12.53 19.03 25.14
CA ASN A 312 13.14 18.47 26.35
C ASN A 312 12.45 17.18 26.79
N GLU A 313 11.12 17.10 26.73
CA GLU A 313 10.38 15.88 27.07
C GLU A 313 10.69 14.74 26.09
N VAL A 314 10.72 15.02 24.79
CA VAL A 314 11.11 14.04 23.76
C VAL A 314 12.52 13.52 24.06
N HIS A 315 13.48 14.40 24.29
CA HIS A 315 14.87 14.02 24.57
C HIS A 315 14.98 13.17 25.86
N ARG A 316 14.32 13.56 26.92
CA ARG A 316 14.28 12.81 28.18
C ARG A 316 13.73 11.38 27.97
N ARG A 317 12.62 11.26 27.25
CA ARG A 317 12.01 9.96 26.95
C ARG A 317 12.87 9.10 26.03
N GLN A 318 13.49 9.68 25.01
CA GLN A 318 14.47 8.98 24.18
C GLN A 318 15.60 8.38 25.04
N LYS A 319 16.13 9.16 26.00
CA LYS A 319 17.17 8.68 26.92
C LYS A 319 16.67 7.51 27.76
N ASN A 320 15.45 7.56 28.29
CA ASN A 320 14.87 6.47 29.08
C ASN A 320 14.65 5.23 28.21
N LEU A 321 14.05 5.36 27.02
CA LEU A 321 13.82 4.26 26.07
C LEU A 321 15.13 3.59 25.64
N MET A 322 16.19 4.36 25.41
CA MET A 322 17.53 3.81 25.16
C MET A 322 18.09 3.05 26.35
N GLY A 323 17.80 3.53 27.57
CA GLY A 323 18.13 2.78 28.80
C GLY A 323 17.39 1.44 28.89
N GLU A 324 16.10 1.44 28.62
CA GLU A 324 15.28 0.22 28.59
C GLU A 324 15.77 -0.79 27.54
N LEU A 325 16.10 -0.34 26.32
CA LEU A 325 16.64 -1.20 25.26
C LEU A 325 17.96 -1.85 25.69
N LYS A 326 18.85 -1.11 26.35
CA LYS A 326 20.12 -1.66 26.85
C LYS A 326 19.91 -2.70 27.96
N LEU A 327 18.83 -2.59 28.73
CA LEU A 327 18.48 -3.54 29.80
C LEU A 327 17.78 -4.80 29.28
N LYS A 328 17.18 -4.77 28.07
CA LYS A 328 16.57 -5.95 27.46
C LYS A 328 17.55 -7.09 27.17
N GLY A 329 18.83 -6.80 27.21
CA GLY A 329 19.86 -7.79 26.95
C GLY A 329 20.16 -8.00 25.46
N VAL A 330 20.97 -9.01 25.20
CA VAL A 330 21.32 -9.43 23.83
C VAL A 330 20.21 -10.33 23.31
N PRO A 331 19.64 -10.09 22.13
CA PRO A 331 18.64 -10.97 21.54
C PRO A 331 19.15 -12.41 21.38
N ASP A 332 18.26 -13.39 21.52
CA ASP A 332 18.60 -14.82 21.42
C ASP A 332 19.36 -15.18 20.14
N CYS A 333 19.05 -14.51 19.04
CA CYS A 333 19.75 -14.70 17.77
C CYS A 333 21.23 -14.29 17.79
N MET A 334 21.67 -13.53 18.80
CA MET A 334 23.07 -13.09 18.97
C MET A 334 23.81 -13.84 20.10
N ILE A 335 23.17 -14.81 20.74
CA ILE A 335 23.72 -15.62 21.84
C ILE A 335 24.31 -16.94 21.28
N ALA A 336 24.85 -16.96 20.11
CA ALA A 336 25.45 -18.15 19.47
C ALA A 336 26.95 -18.30 19.83
#